data_c3100a7e74a3fa734aa158f362a47cd2
#
_entry.id   c3100a7e74a3fa734aa158f362a47cd2
#
_cell.length_a   1.000
_cell.length_b   1.000
_cell.length_c   1.000
_cell.angle_alpha   90.00
_cell.angle_beta   90.00
_cell.angle_gamma   90.00
#
_symmetry.space_group_name_H-M   'P 1'
#
loop_
_entity.id
_entity.type
_entity.pdbx_description
1 polymer ?
#
loop_
_entity_poly.entity_id
_entity_poly.type
_entity_poly.pdbx_seq_one_letter_code
_entity_poly.pdbx_strand_id
1 'polypeptide(L)'
;MKAIGYRTMGGVEVLTDIELPRPTPGPRDLLVAVKAVSVNPVDTKRRQWESPATAPDFMVLGYDAAGIVEAVGSDVSLFRPGDEVFYAGARDRPGTNAEFHLVDERIVGLKPKTLSFAEAAALPLTSITAWEILFDRMRVPYGSKKPCGALVVLNGAGGVGSIMIQLAARLTGLTVIATASRPETTDWVRKLGASHVADHRRPLDEAVKAIGFDGIDYLAAITSTPGSVPAIAAAMNPQGHITFIDNFDESILPFKAKSITISWEMMFTRSLFQTKDMDAQHRLLSEVSALVDAGVLRSTLTQNLGRISAENLRKAHAAIESGRVFGKVVLEGF
;
A
#
# COMPACT_ATOMS: atom_id res chain seq x y z
N MET A 1 11.13 15.67 -20.25
CA MET A 1 10.05 14.73 -19.97
C MET A 1 8.93 15.41 -19.25
N LYS A 2 7.69 15.00 -19.53
CA LYS A 2 6.54 15.47 -18.76
C LYS A 2 6.52 14.90 -17.35
N ALA A 3 6.06 15.69 -16.40
CA ALA A 3 5.84 15.27 -15.02
C ALA A 3 4.72 16.11 -14.39
N ILE A 4 4.25 15.68 -13.23
CA ILE A 4 3.31 16.47 -12.43
C ILE A 4 3.96 16.73 -11.06
N GLY A 5 4.08 18.01 -10.72
CA GLY A 5 4.73 18.44 -9.49
C GLY A 5 4.08 19.66 -8.89
N TYR A 6 4.63 20.09 -7.74
CA TYR A 6 4.22 21.31 -7.07
C TYR A 6 5.43 21.99 -6.40
N ARG A 7 5.34 23.31 -6.14
CA ARG A 7 6.40 24.11 -5.49
C ARG A 7 6.12 24.41 -4.02
N THR A 8 4.86 24.45 -3.65
CA THR A 8 4.42 24.75 -2.28
C THR A 8 3.37 23.75 -1.88
N MET A 9 3.41 23.27 -0.63
CA MET A 9 2.37 22.43 -0.06
C MET A 9 1.01 23.12 -0.11
N GLY A 10 -0.07 22.34 -0.21
CA GLY A 10 -1.42 22.90 -0.27
C GLY A 10 -2.49 21.91 -0.63
N GLY A 11 -3.64 22.40 -1.08
CA GLY A 11 -4.74 21.62 -1.61
C GLY A 11 -4.42 20.99 -2.97
N VAL A 12 -5.39 20.32 -3.57
CA VAL A 12 -5.19 19.62 -4.86
C VAL A 12 -4.76 20.55 -5.99
N GLU A 13 -5.11 21.83 -5.91
CA GLU A 13 -4.83 22.88 -6.90
C GLU A 13 -3.35 23.16 -7.14
N VAL A 14 -2.48 22.80 -6.17
CA VAL A 14 -1.02 23.03 -6.28
C VAL A 14 -0.35 22.10 -7.31
N LEU A 15 -0.99 20.99 -7.66
CA LEU A 15 -0.47 20.05 -8.66
C LEU A 15 -0.52 20.69 -10.06
N THR A 16 0.61 20.73 -10.75
CA THR A 16 0.75 21.33 -12.09
C THR A 16 1.51 20.40 -13.03
N ASP A 17 1.16 20.44 -14.32
CA ASP A 17 1.97 19.82 -15.36
C ASP A 17 3.26 20.61 -15.53
N ILE A 18 4.40 19.92 -15.56
CA ILE A 18 5.73 20.49 -15.64
C ILE A 18 6.60 19.72 -16.64
N GLU A 19 7.69 20.32 -17.05
CA GLU A 19 8.74 19.65 -17.82
C GLU A 19 10.03 19.58 -17.02
N LEU A 20 10.64 18.40 -17.01
CA LEU A 20 11.91 18.12 -16.33
C LEU A 20 12.91 17.48 -17.31
N PRO A 21 14.21 17.59 -17.05
CA PRO A 21 15.19 16.77 -17.77
C PRO A 21 14.91 15.29 -17.59
N ARG A 22 15.17 14.48 -18.63
CA ARG A 22 15.15 13.02 -18.48
C ARG A 22 16.29 12.59 -17.56
N PRO A 23 16.04 11.81 -16.50
CA PRO A 23 17.09 11.44 -15.57
C PRO A 23 18.00 10.35 -16.13
N THR A 24 19.23 10.27 -15.62
CA THR A 24 20.20 9.24 -15.95
C THR A 24 20.31 8.24 -14.78
N PRO A 25 20.28 6.92 -15.04
CA PRO A 25 20.35 5.92 -13.99
C PRO A 25 21.70 5.93 -13.26
N GLY A 26 21.66 5.89 -11.93
CA GLY A 26 22.80 5.57 -11.08
C GLY A 26 23.15 4.07 -11.13
N PRO A 27 24.21 3.63 -10.44
CA PRO A 27 24.75 2.27 -10.59
C PRO A 27 23.71 1.15 -10.43
N ARG A 28 22.80 1.22 -9.46
CA ARG A 28 21.75 0.22 -9.21
C ARG A 28 20.37 0.65 -9.67
N ASP A 29 20.26 1.72 -10.45
CA ASP A 29 18.97 2.24 -10.87
C ASP A 29 18.47 1.59 -12.16
N LEU A 30 17.18 1.39 -12.21
CA LEU A 30 16.42 1.21 -13.44
C LEU A 30 15.85 2.56 -13.86
N LEU A 31 15.99 2.93 -15.13
CA LEU A 31 15.21 3.99 -15.74
C LEU A 31 13.96 3.36 -16.35
N VAL A 32 12.80 3.66 -15.77
CA VAL A 32 11.52 3.09 -16.19
C VAL A 32 10.71 4.11 -16.97
N ALA A 33 10.26 3.74 -18.17
CA ALA A 33 9.21 4.44 -18.89
C ALA A 33 7.87 4.09 -18.25
N VAL A 34 7.31 5.02 -17.48
CA VAL A 34 6.08 4.84 -16.71
C VAL A 34 4.87 4.72 -17.64
N LYS A 35 4.08 3.68 -17.47
CA LYS A 35 2.84 3.43 -18.24
C LYS A 35 1.60 3.68 -17.40
N ALA A 36 1.62 3.38 -16.12
CA ALA A 36 0.53 3.63 -15.19
C ALA A 36 1.06 3.91 -13.78
N VAL A 37 0.30 4.71 -13.04
CA VAL A 37 0.56 5.05 -11.63
C VAL A 37 -0.70 4.86 -10.80
N SER A 38 -0.57 4.64 -9.49
CA SER A 38 -1.72 4.67 -8.60
C SER A 38 -1.50 5.60 -7.40
N VAL A 39 -2.59 6.21 -6.94
CA VAL A 39 -2.55 7.21 -5.86
C VAL A 39 -2.79 6.53 -4.52
N ASN A 40 -2.04 6.95 -3.51
CA ASN A 40 -2.10 6.47 -2.14
C ASN A 40 -2.36 7.63 -1.15
N PRO A 41 -2.89 7.35 0.05
CA PRO A 41 -3.05 8.38 1.08
C PRO A 41 -1.75 9.12 1.44
N VAL A 42 -0.60 8.47 1.33
CA VAL A 42 0.70 9.11 1.57
C VAL A 42 1.00 10.22 0.55
N ASP A 43 0.55 10.10 -0.71
CA ASP A 43 0.69 11.15 -1.71
C ASP A 43 -0.08 12.41 -1.31
N THR A 44 -1.34 12.24 -0.85
CA THR A 44 -2.18 13.36 -0.43
C THR A 44 -1.65 14.02 0.84
N LYS A 45 -1.19 13.22 1.81
CA LYS A 45 -0.60 13.71 3.06
C LYS A 45 0.68 14.53 2.77
N ARG A 46 1.60 14.01 1.95
CA ARG A 46 2.83 14.72 1.58
C ARG A 46 2.55 16.03 0.87
N ARG A 47 1.63 16.04 -0.09
CA ARG A 47 1.24 17.27 -0.78
C ARG A 47 0.77 18.35 0.20
N GLN A 48 0.06 17.97 1.25
CA GLN A 48 -0.49 18.91 2.24
C GLN A 48 0.56 19.45 3.23
N TRP A 49 1.65 18.70 3.49
CA TRP A 49 2.55 19.02 4.60
C TRP A 49 4.02 19.14 4.22
N GLU A 50 4.41 18.78 3.02
CA GLU A 50 5.81 18.84 2.59
C GLU A 50 5.95 19.74 1.35
N SER A 51 6.89 20.69 1.40
CA SER A 51 7.34 21.48 0.26
C SER A 51 8.73 21.03 -0.17
N PRO A 52 9.16 21.30 -1.44
CA PRO A 52 10.54 21.08 -1.85
C PRO A 52 11.50 21.76 -0.88
N ALA A 53 12.61 21.09 -0.56
CA ALA A 53 13.63 21.62 0.37
C ALA A 53 14.30 22.88 -0.16
N THR A 54 14.37 23.04 -1.48
CA THR A 54 15.01 24.16 -2.18
C THR A 54 14.05 24.76 -3.22
N ALA A 55 13.79 26.07 -3.13
CA ALA A 55 13.14 26.81 -4.20
C ALA A 55 14.21 27.17 -5.28
N PRO A 56 13.90 27.09 -6.59
CA PRO A 56 12.57 26.97 -7.20
C PRO A 56 12.17 25.55 -7.59
N ASP A 57 12.70 24.53 -6.95
CA ASP A 57 12.49 23.13 -7.32
C ASP A 57 11.03 22.69 -7.24
N PHE A 58 10.70 21.65 -7.98
CA PHE A 58 9.41 20.98 -7.91
C PHE A 58 9.52 19.69 -7.10
N MET A 59 8.52 19.40 -6.29
CA MET A 59 8.31 18.07 -5.73
C MET A 59 7.39 17.28 -6.66
N VAL A 60 7.90 16.16 -7.16
CA VAL A 60 7.11 15.17 -7.91
C VAL A 60 6.71 14.07 -6.94
N LEU A 61 5.41 13.83 -6.81
CA LEU A 61 4.83 12.76 -6.00
C LEU A 61 4.61 11.48 -6.83
N GLY A 62 3.97 10.52 -6.19
CA GLY A 62 3.69 9.20 -6.76
C GLY A 62 4.68 8.18 -6.26
N TYR A 63 4.15 7.03 -5.87
CA TYR A 63 4.96 5.90 -5.44
C TYR A 63 4.72 4.69 -6.33
N ASP A 64 3.47 4.27 -6.45
CA ASP A 64 3.11 3.14 -7.30
C ASP A 64 3.33 3.44 -8.78
N ALA A 65 4.03 2.55 -9.46
CA ALA A 65 4.13 2.57 -10.91
C ALA A 65 4.18 1.16 -11.49
N ALA A 66 3.73 1.07 -12.74
CA ALA A 66 4.05 -0.02 -13.65
C ALA A 66 4.55 0.56 -14.97
N GLY A 67 5.57 -0.03 -15.56
CA GLY A 67 6.20 0.48 -16.76
C GLY A 67 7.21 -0.48 -17.37
N ILE A 68 7.99 0.04 -18.30
CA ILE A 68 9.00 -0.73 -19.05
C ILE A 68 10.38 -0.17 -18.73
N VAL A 69 11.34 -1.04 -18.44
CA VAL A 69 12.73 -0.67 -18.22
C VAL A 69 13.33 -0.17 -19.56
N GLU A 70 13.79 1.07 -19.59
CA GLU A 70 14.43 1.71 -20.75
C GLU A 70 15.94 1.60 -20.73
N ALA A 71 16.53 1.73 -19.54
CA ALA A 71 17.96 1.65 -19.32
C ALA A 71 18.23 1.19 -17.88
N VAL A 72 19.43 0.69 -17.65
CA VAL A 72 19.88 0.19 -16.35
C VAL A 72 21.26 0.76 -16.01
N GLY A 73 21.52 0.90 -14.72
CA GLY A 73 22.84 1.28 -14.21
C GLY A 73 23.86 0.15 -14.29
N SER A 74 25.14 0.48 -14.07
CA SER A 74 26.28 -0.43 -14.25
C SER A 74 26.25 -1.68 -13.36
N ASP A 75 25.65 -1.58 -12.19
CA ASP A 75 25.64 -2.62 -11.14
C ASP A 75 24.29 -3.38 -11.08
N VAL A 76 23.37 -3.07 -12.00
CA VAL A 76 22.07 -3.76 -12.10
C VAL A 76 22.29 -5.18 -12.60
N SER A 77 21.68 -6.14 -11.93
CA SER A 77 21.79 -7.57 -12.23
C SER A 77 20.44 -8.29 -12.29
N LEU A 78 19.38 -7.70 -11.77
CA LEU A 78 18.05 -8.33 -11.66
C LEU A 78 17.15 -8.06 -12.87
N PHE A 79 17.44 -7.00 -13.64
CA PHE A 79 16.60 -6.55 -14.74
C PHE A 79 17.43 -6.13 -15.96
N ARG A 80 16.76 -6.04 -17.10
CA ARG A 80 17.33 -5.57 -18.38
C ARG A 80 16.35 -4.66 -19.12
N PRO A 81 16.82 -3.83 -20.06
CA PRO A 81 15.94 -3.05 -20.92
C PRO A 81 14.90 -3.94 -21.61
N GLY A 82 13.65 -3.48 -21.64
CA GLY A 82 12.51 -4.19 -22.19
C GLY A 82 11.68 -4.97 -21.13
N ASP A 83 12.20 -5.20 -19.94
CA ASP A 83 11.44 -5.87 -18.89
C ASP A 83 10.23 -5.00 -18.44
N GLU A 84 9.06 -5.62 -18.31
CA GLU A 84 7.88 -5.00 -17.74
C GLU A 84 7.91 -5.14 -16.22
N VAL A 85 7.85 -4.04 -15.52
CA VAL A 85 8.04 -3.96 -14.06
C VAL A 85 6.90 -3.25 -13.35
N PHE A 86 6.75 -3.53 -12.06
CA PHE A 86 5.87 -2.80 -11.14
C PHE A 86 6.56 -2.63 -9.79
N TYR A 87 6.35 -1.50 -9.14
CA TYR A 87 7.06 -1.16 -7.90
C TYR A 87 6.39 -0.02 -7.15
N ALA A 88 6.75 0.13 -5.87
CA ALA A 88 6.57 1.37 -5.12
C ALA A 88 7.94 2.05 -4.99
N GLY A 89 8.00 3.35 -5.33
CA GLY A 89 9.23 4.12 -5.26
C GLY A 89 9.70 4.38 -3.82
N ALA A 90 10.77 5.14 -3.69
CA ALA A 90 11.35 5.53 -2.40
C ALA A 90 10.92 6.94 -1.98
N ARG A 91 10.81 7.17 -0.67
CA ARG A 91 10.30 8.45 -0.14
C ARG A 91 11.29 9.61 -0.27
N ASP A 92 12.56 9.32 -0.30
CA ASP A 92 13.69 10.26 -0.39
C ASP A 92 14.10 10.59 -1.83
N ARG A 93 13.35 10.10 -2.82
CA ARG A 93 13.61 10.32 -4.25
C ARG A 93 12.40 10.97 -4.93
N PRO A 94 12.57 11.60 -6.12
CA PRO A 94 11.45 12.05 -6.95
C PRO A 94 10.46 10.93 -7.21
N GLY A 95 9.17 11.26 -7.27
CA GLY A 95 8.09 10.27 -7.38
C GLY A 95 7.77 9.85 -8.82
N THR A 96 6.82 8.94 -8.94
CA THR A 96 6.45 8.24 -10.18
C THR A 96 5.53 9.02 -11.11
N ASN A 97 5.03 10.20 -10.71
CA ASN A 97 4.17 11.02 -11.57
C ASN A 97 4.99 11.75 -12.65
N ALA A 98 5.77 11.00 -13.42
CA ALA A 98 6.63 11.46 -14.50
C ALA A 98 6.73 10.40 -15.60
N GLU A 99 6.98 10.84 -16.87
CA GLU A 99 7.15 9.91 -18.02
C GLU A 99 8.26 8.88 -17.79
N PHE A 100 9.33 9.29 -17.08
CA PHE A 100 10.46 8.42 -16.72
C PHE A 100 10.78 8.56 -15.23
N HIS A 101 11.03 7.42 -14.60
CA HIS A 101 11.32 7.37 -13.16
C HIS A 101 12.55 6.50 -12.90
N LEU A 102 13.37 6.91 -11.92
CA LEU A 102 14.51 6.12 -11.44
C LEU A 102 14.15 5.36 -10.18
N VAL A 103 14.43 4.08 -10.17
CA VAL A 103 14.16 3.22 -9.02
C VAL A 103 15.29 2.19 -8.83
N ASP A 104 15.68 1.95 -7.58
CA ASP A 104 16.65 0.90 -7.25
C ASP A 104 16.07 -0.49 -7.56
N GLU A 105 16.85 -1.34 -8.24
CA GLU A 105 16.43 -2.69 -8.66
C GLU A 105 15.91 -3.56 -7.51
N ARG A 106 16.42 -3.34 -6.28
CA ARG A 106 16.10 -4.15 -5.09
C ARG A 106 14.68 -3.95 -4.55
N ILE A 107 13.97 -2.92 -5.02
CA ILE A 107 12.58 -2.66 -4.63
C ILE A 107 11.58 -2.80 -5.78
N VAL A 108 11.97 -3.48 -6.86
CA VAL A 108 11.18 -3.65 -8.08
C VAL A 108 10.84 -5.12 -8.28
N GLY A 109 9.62 -5.41 -8.75
CA GLY A 109 9.21 -6.74 -9.21
C GLY A 109 8.91 -6.77 -10.72
N LEU A 110 8.98 -7.95 -11.34
CA LEU A 110 8.44 -8.15 -12.69
C LEU A 110 6.92 -8.03 -12.64
N LYS A 111 6.34 -7.26 -13.55
CA LYS A 111 4.90 -7.09 -13.67
C LYS A 111 4.22 -8.45 -13.92
N PRO A 112 3.09 -8.77 -13.24
CA PRO A 112 2.29 -9.95 -13.61
C PRO A 112 1.95 -9.92 -15.10
N LYS A 113 2.18 -11.03 -15.80
CA LYS A 113 1.94 -11.14 -17.26
C LYS A 113 0.45 -11.06 -17.60
N THR A 114 -0.40 -11.50 -16.68
CA THR A 114 -1.86 -11.53 -16.86
C THR A 114 -2.54 -10.18 -16.64
N LEU A 115 -1.82 -9.18 -16.09
CA LEU A 115 -2.38 -7.86 -15.82
C LEU A 115 -1.92 -6.82 -16.84
N SER A 116 -2.79 -5.85 -17.14
CA SER A 116 -2.43 -4.58 -17.76
C SER A 116 -1.52 -3.75 -16.85
N PHE A 117 -0.88 -2.71 -17.40
CA PHE A 117 -0.08 -1.78 -16.59
C PHE A 117 -0.94 -1.07 -15.52
N ALA A 118 -2.16 -0.68 -15.85
CA ALA A 118 -3.10 -0.06 -14.91
C ALA A 118 -3.44 -0.99 -13.74
N GLU A 119 -3.78 -2.24 -14.02
CA GLU A 119 -4.09 -3.24 -12.98
C GLU A 119 -2.86 -3.56 -12.11
N ALA A 120 -1.67 -3.63 -12.71
CA ALA A 120 -0.43 -3.89 -12.00
C ALA A 120 -0.01 -2.71 -11.11
N ALA A 121 -0.17 -1.46 -11.56
CA ALA A 121 0.14 -0.27 -10.77
C ALA A 121 -0.72 -0.14 -9.51
N ALA A 122 -1.86 -0.82 -9.43
CA ALA A 122 -2.73 -0.84 -8.25
C ALA A 122 -2.21 -1.69 -7.08
N LEU A 123 -1.08 -2.39 -7.23
CA LEU A 123 -0.66 -3.42 -6.28
C LEU A 123 0.55 -3.07 -5.41
N PRO A 124 1.64 -2.42 -5.89
CA PRO A 124 2.94 -2.51 -5.24
C PRO A 124 2.96 -2.01 -3.80
N LEU A 125 2.69 -0.73 -3.53
CA LEU A 125 2.75 -0.14 -2.19
C LEU A 125 1.88 -0.90 -1.20
N THR A 126 0.67 -1.21 -1.61
CA THR A 126 -0.30 -1.88 -0.75
C THR A 126 0.06 -3.33 -0.50
N SER A 127 0.66 -4.02 -1.49
CA SER A 127 1.15 -5.39 -1.32
C SER A 127 2.36 -5.46 -0.40
N ILE A 128 3.33 -4.54 -0.54
CA ILE A 128 4.47 -4.45 0.36
C ILE A 128 3.98 -4.24 1.80
N THR A 129 3.12 -3.24 2.02
CA THR A 129 2.57 -2.95 3.35
C THR A 129 1.84 -4.16 3.94
N ALA A 130 0.95 -4.79 3.18
CA ALA A 130 0.17 -5.93 3.66
C ALA A 130 1.04 -7.16 3.93
N TRP A 131 2.01 -7.43 3.07
CA TRP A 131 2.95 -8.54 3.22
C TRP A 131 3.82 -8.38 4.46
N GLU A 132 4.45 -7.20 4.61
CA GLU A 132 5.31 -6.90 5.75
C GLU A 132 4.52 -6.94 7.06
N ILE A 133 3.27 -6.43 7.11
CA ILE A 133 2.41 -6.56 8.29
C ILE A 133 2.20 -8.03 8.65
N LEU A 134 1.74 -8.85 7.70
CA LEU A 134 1.37 -10.24 7.97
C LEU A 134 2.58 -11.11 8.33
N PHE A 135 3.64 -11.04 7.53
CA PHE A 135 4.71 -12.04 7.59
C PHE A 135 5.96 -11.55 8.33
N ASP A 136 6.28 -10.25 8.29
CA ASP A 136 7.46 -9.73 8.97
C ASP A 136 7.13 -9.21 10.38
N ARG A 137 5.99 -8.50 10.55
CA ARG A 137 5.60 -7.91 11.84
C ARG A 137 4.83 -8.90 12.70
N MET A 138 3.69 -9.39 12.22
CA MET A 138 2.84 -10.34 12.95
C MET A 138 3.38 -11.77 12.93
N ARG A 139 4.31 -12.08 12.02
CA ARG A 139 4.94 -13.42 11.87
C ARG A 139 3.91 -14.53 11.68
N VAL A 140 2.84 -14.25 10.97
CA VAL A 140 1.84 -15.26 10.59
C VAL A 140 2.50 -16.31 9.71
N PRO A 141 2.29 -17.62 9.95
CA PRO A 141 2.91 -18.66 9.13
C PRO A 141 2.45 -18.59 7.66
N TYR A 142 3.39 -18.29 6.76
CA TYR A 142 3.17 -18.27 5.32
C TYR A 142 2.98 -19.69 4.76
N GLY A 143 2.02 -19.86 3.86
CA GLY A 143 1.72 -21.15 3.22
C GLY A 143 1.01 -22.17 4.10
N SER A 144 0.83 -21.91 5.40
CA SER A 144 0.16 -22.83 6.33
C SER A 144 -1.36 -22.62 6.33
N LYS A 145 -2.11 -23.70 6.20
CA LYS A 145 -3.57 -23.72 6.35
C LYS A 145 -4.04 -24.21 7.73
N LYS A 146 -3.12 -24.45 8.65
CA LYS A 146 -3.50 -24.74 10.02
C LYS A 146 -4.13 -23.52 10.66
N PRO A 147 -5.28 -23.65 11.35
CA PRO A 147 -5.90 -22.52 12.05
C PRO A 147 -4.88 -21.83 12.97
N CYS A 148 -4.76 -20.51 12.86
CA CYS A 148 -3.78 -19.74 13.61
C CYS A 148 -4.37 -18.45 14.21
N GLY A 149 -5.69 -18.36 14.36
CA GLY A 149 -6.38 -17.24 15.02
C GLY A 149 -7.22 -16.39 14.10
N ALA A 150 -7.79 -15.35 14.67
CA ALA A 150 -8.64 -14.37 13.98
C ALA A 150 -7.86 -13.07 13.74
N LEU A 151 -7.86 -12.60 12.50
CA LEU A 151 -7.29 -11.31 12.08
C LEU A 151 -8.43 -10.32 11.79
N VAL A 152 -8.41 -9.17 12.44
CA VAL A 152 -9.20 -8.02 12.00
C VAL A 152 -8.36 -7.10 11.12
N VAL A 153 -8.91 -6.73 9.97
CA VAL A 153 -8.36 -5.73 9.06
C VAL A 153 -9.24 -4.48 9.13
N LEU A 154 -8.78 -3.43 9.82
CA LEU A 154 -9.49 -2.14 9.85
C LEU A 154 -9.47 -1.51 8.45
N ASN A 155 -10.57 -0.83 8.07
CA ASN A 155 -10.71 -0.28 6.72
C ASN A 155 -10.43 -1.33 5.62
N GLY A 156 -11.03 -2.52 5.76
CA GLY A 156 -10.78 -3.67 4.90
C GLY A 156 -11.01 -3.44 3.41
N ALA A 157 -11.89 -2.49 3.06
CA ALA A 157 -12.16 -2.14 1.66
C ALA A 157 -11.15 -1.16 1.05
N GLY A 158 -10.28 -0.52 1.84
CA GLY A 158 -9.22 0.37 1.34
C GLY A 158 -8.14 -0.38 0.55
N GLY A 159 -7.17 0.35 0.00
CA GLY A 159 -6.11 -0.24 -0.83
C GLY A 159 -5.33 -1.36 -0.14
N VAL A 160 -4.77 -1.09 1.05
CA VAL A 160 -4.02 -2.10 1.83
C VAL A 160 -4.94 -3.24 2.28
N GLY A 161 -6.13 -2.91 2.82
CA GLY A 161 -7.09 -3.91 3.27
C GLY A 161 -7.50 -4.87 2.17
N SER A 162 -7.70 -4.37 0.95
CA SER A 162 -8.10 -5.17 -0.21
C SER A 162 -7.10 -6.27 -0.59
N ILE A 163 -5.80 -5.98 -0.54
CA ILE A 163 -4.78 -7.01 -0.83
C ILE A 163 -4.47 -7.85 0.41
N MET A 164 -4.51 -7.27 1.61
CA MET A 164 -4.27 -8.00 2.86
C MET A 164 -5.29 -9.11 3.09
N ILE A 165 -6.57 -8.84 2.82
CA ILE A 165 -7.64 -9.86 2.90
C ILE A 165 -7.31 -11.04 1.99
N GLN A 166 -6.88 -10.77 0.75
CA GLN A 166 -6.51 -11.83 -0.19
C GLN A 166 -5.31 -12.65 0.31
N LEU A 167 -4.22 -11.97 0.70
CA LEU A 167 -3.01 -12.61 1.23
C LEU A 167 -3.35 -13.48 2.45
N ALA A 168 -4.06 -12.94 3.43
CA ALA A 168 -4.42 -13.66 4.65
C ALA A 168 -5.32 -14.87 4.35
N ALA A 169 -6.39 -14.69 3.57
CA ALA A 169 -7.34 -15.76 3.27
C ALA A 169 -6.73 -16.87 2.39
N ARG A 170 -5.84 -16.50 1.45
CA ARG A 170 -5.27 -17.45 0.48
C ARG A 170 -4.01 -18.14 0.95
N LEU A 171 -3.18 -17.46 1.76
CA LEU A 171 -1.82 -17.91 2.10
C LEU A 171 -1.66 -18.32 3.57
N THR A 172 -2.71 -18.20 4.41
CA THR A 172 -2.61 -18.50 5.85
C THR A 172 -3.80 -19.32 6.34
N GLY A 173 -3.76 -19.73 7.60
CA GLY A 173 -4.88 -20.35 8.33
C GLY A 173 -5.70 -19.36 9.18
N LEU A 174 -5.58 -18.04 8.91
CA LEU A 174 -6.33 -17.02 9.64
C LEU A 174 -7.81 -17.01 9.27
N THR A 175 -8.66 -16.80 10.27
CA THR A 175 -10.02 -16.33 10.04
C THR A 175 -10.00 -14.83 9.81
N VAL A 176 -10.34 -14.38 8.61
CA VAL A 176 -10.21 -12.99 8.20
C VAL A 176 -11.52 -12.25 8.45
N ILE A 177 -11.47 -11.24 9.30
CA ILE A 177 -12.55 -10.32 9.62
C ILE A 177 -12.19 -8.95 9.01
N ALA A 178 -12.96 -8.47 8.06
CA ALA A 178 -12.75 -7.12 7.51
C ALA A 178 -13.73 -6.13 8.13
N THR A 179 -13.30 -4.89 8.37
CA THR A 179 -14.27 -3.86 8.74
C THR A 179 -14.77 -3.11 7.51
N ALA A 180 -16.10 -3.01 7.39
CA ALA A 180 -16.78 -2.24 6.36
C ALA A 180 -18.17 -1.80 6.88
N SER A 181 -18.76 -0.75 6.28
CA SER A 181 -20.05 -0.23 6.75
C SER A 181 -21.06 0.07 5.65
N ARG A 182 -20.64 0.12 4.39
CA ARG A 182 -21.50 0.34 3.22
C ARG A 182 -21.72 -0.97 2.47
N PRO A 183 -22.88 -1.18 1.82
CA PRO A 183 -23.17 -2.41 1.07
C PRO A 183 -22.08 -2.75 0.06
N GLU A 184 -21.67 -1.79 -0.78
CA GLU A 184 -20.65 -1.99 -1.80
C GLU A 184 -19.29 -2.38 -1.23
N THR A 185 -18.88 -1.82 -0.10
CA THR A 185 -17.63 -2.16 0.57
C THR A 185 -17.71 -3.53 1.27
N THR A 186 -18.88 -3.89 1.80
CA THR A 186 -19.13 -5.22 2.37
C THR A 186 -19.04 -6.30 1.31
N ASP A 187 -19.66 -6.09 0.16
CA ASP A 187 -19.60 -7.04 -0.96
C ASP A 187 -18.18 -7.15 -1.51
N TRP A 188 -17.45 -6.03 -1.58
CA TRP A 188 -16.06 -6.00 -2.02
C TRP A 188 -15.17 -6.87 -1.13
N VAL A 189 -15.18 -6.67 0.19
CA VAL A 189 -14.31 -7.42 1.10
C VAL A 189 -14.65 -8.92 1.12
N ARG A 190 -15.94 -9.28 1.00
CA ARG A 190 -16.35 -10.67 0.87
C ARG A 190 -15.82 -11.33 -0.41
N LYS A 191 -15.91 -10.64 -1.55
CA LYS A 191 -15.34 -11.10 -2.83
C LYS A 191 -13.84 -11.31 -2.78
N LEU A 192 -13.13 -10.57 -1.92
CA LEU A 192 -11.70 -10.70 -1.71
C LEU A 192 -11.31 -11.86 -0.78
N GLY A 193 -12.26 -12.39 0.00
CA GLY A 193 -12.04 -13.55 0.86
C GLY A 193 -12.20 -13.30 2.36
N ALA A 194 -12.76 -12.16 2.77
CA ALA A 194 -13.13 -11.95 4.17
C ALA A 194 -14.21 -12.93 4.59
N SER A 195 -13.95 -13.72 5.63
CA SER A 195 -14.90 -14.70 6.19
C SER A 195 -16.04 -14.00 6.93
N HIS A 196 -15.73 -12.88 7.57
CA HIS A 196 -16.68 -12.08 8.34
C HIS A 196 -16.49 -10.59 8.05
N VAL A 197 -17.56 -9.80 8.28
CA VAL A 197 -17.54 -8.35 8.15
C VAL A 197 -18.07 -7.73 9.41
N ALA A 198 -17.27 -6.88 10.05
CA ALA A 198 -17.61 -6.11 11.24
C ALA A 198 -17.88 -4.65 10.87
N ASP A 199 -18.86 -4.03 11.52
CA ASP A 199 -19.23 -2.64 11.28
C ASP A 199 -18.29 -1.68 12.05
N HIS A 200 -17.43 -0.97 11.34
CA HIS A 200 -16.47 -0.02 11.96
C HIS A 200 -17.09 1.25 12.54
N ARG A 201 -18.39 1.44 12.43
CA ARG A 201 -19.11 2.53 13.11
C ARG A 201 -19.34 2.24 14.58
N ARG A 202 -19.13 0.99 15.01
CA ARG A 202 -19.19 0.56 16.41
C ARG A 202 -17.79 0.48 17.01
N PRO A 203 -17.65 0.57 18.34
CA PRO A 203 -16.43 0.18 19.02
C PRO A 203 -16.01 -1.24 18.61
N LEU A 204 -14.70 -1.49 18.49
CA LEU A 204 -14.19 -2.74 17.90
C LEU A 204 -14.64 -3.99 18.67
N ASP A 205 -14.60 -3.94 20.00
CA ASP A 205 -15.03 -5.05 20.85
C ASP A 205 -16.52 -5.38 20.69
N GLU A 206 -17.37 -4.38 20.54
CA GLU A 206 -18.80 -4.59 20.24
C GLU A 206 -18.99 -5.14 18.82
N ALA A 207 -18.24 -4.61 17.84
CA ALA A 207 -18.35 -5.02 16.45
C ALA A 207 -17.95 -6.49 16.24
N VAL A 208 -16.87 -6.96 16.92
CA VAL A 208 -16.46 -8.37 16.82
C VAL A 208 -17.37 -9.31 17.59
N LYS A 209 -17.91 -8.89 18.74
CA LYS A 209 -18.92 -9.65 19.49
C LYS A 209 -20.22 -9.83 18.71
N ALA A 210 -20.65 -8.79 18.00
CA ALA A 210 -21.87 -8.83 17.19
C ALA A 210 -21.82 -9.86 16.05
N ILE A 211 -20.63 -10.30 15.64
CA ILE A 211 -20.41 -11.32 14.62
C ILE A 211 -19.95 -12.68 15.19
N GLY A 212 -20.05 -12.86 16.53
CA GLY A 212 -19.83 -14.13 17.23
C GLY A 212 -18.41 -14.42 17.69
N PHE A 213 -17.54 -13.39 17.82
CA PHE A 213 -16.18 -13.53 18.35
C PHE A 213 -16.05 -12.92 19.74
N ASP A 214 -15.54 -13.68 20.70
CA ASP A 214 -15.22 -13.17 22.04
C ASP A 214 -13.95 -12.32 22.08
N GLY A 215 -13.05 -12.51 21.11
CA GLY A 215 -11.80 -11.76 20.95
C GLY A 215 -11.09 -12.10 19.66
N ILE A 216 -10.02 -11.34 19.36
CA ILE A 216 -9.19 -11.47 18.15
C ILE A 216 -7.70 -11.60 18.51
N ASP A 217 -6.94 -12.28 17.67
CA ASP A 217 -5.52 -12.56 17.91
C ASP A 217 -4.63 -11.54 17.21
N TYR A 218 -5.07 -11.03 16.05
CA TYR A 218 -4.32 -10.11 15.23
C TYR A 218 -5.19 -8.91 14.83
N LEU A 219 -4.60 -7.71 14.87
CA LEU A 219 -5.22 -6.49 14.40
C LEU A 219 -4.28 -5.74 13.45
N ALA A 220 -4.68 -5.62 12.19
CA ALA A 220 -4.06 -4.71 11.24
C ALA A 220 -4.77 -3.36 11.32
N ALA A 221 -4.20 -2.43 12.10
CA ALA A 221 -4.70 -1.07 12.28
C ALA A 221 -4.18 -0.17 11.15
N ILE A 222 -4.71 -0.35 9.94
CA ILE A 222 -4.31 0.38 8.72
C ILE A 222 -4.99 1.74 8.58
N THR A 223 -5.73 2.15 9.57
CA THR A 223 -6.24 3.49 9.79
C THR A 223 -6.34 3.72 11.29
N SER A 224 -6.08 4.93 11.75
CA SER A 224 -6.24 5.28 13.16
C SER A 224 -7.58 6.00 13.38
N THR A 225 -8.21 5.71 14.51
CA THR A 225 -9.38 6.43 15.00
C THR A 225 -9.06 6.90 16.41
N PRO A 226 -8.97 8.22 16.67
CA PRO A 226 -8.74 8.73 18.01
C PRO A 226 -9.74 8.17 19.03
N GLY A 227 -9.28 7.84 20.24
CA GLY A 227 -10.11 7.26 21.29
C GLY A 227 -10.42 5.77 21.14
N SER A 228 -9.81 5.07 20.16
CA SER A 228 -10.12 3.65 19.88
C SER A 228 -9.38 2.64 20.77
N VAL A 229 -8.34 3.05 21.50
CA VAL A 229 -7.46 2.14 22.27
C VAL A 229 -8.22 1.30 23.29
N PRO A 230 -9.16 1.81 24.09
CA PRO A 230 -9.90 0.98 25.05
C PRO A 230 -10.68 -0.15 24.36
N ALA A 231 -11.38 0.16 23.27
CA ALA A 231 -12.16 -0.82 22.51
C ALA A 231 -11.26 -1.86 21.82
N ILE A 232 -10.11 -1.42 21.29
CA ILE A 232 -9.09 -2.34 20.73
C ILE A 232 -8.57 -3.26 21.84
N ALA A 233 -8.17 -2.73 22.99
CA ALA A 233 -7.66 -3.51 24.10
C ALA A 233 -8.69 -4.52 24.62
N ALA A 234 -9.97 -4.15 24.65
CA ALA A 234 -11.07 -5.03 25.00
C ALA A 234 -11.24 -6.18 23.99
N ALA A 235 -11.14 -5.87 22.69
CA ALA A 235 -11.30 -6.85 21.60
C ALA A 235 -10.15 -7.85 21.50
N MET A 236 -8.93 -7.47 21.86
CA MET A 236 -7.75 -8.34 21.72
C MET A 236 -7.76 -9.50 22.69
N ASN A 237 -7.41 -10.70 22.22
CA ASN A 237 -7.05 -11.83 23.06
C ASN A 237 -5.71 -11.58 23.77
N PRO A 238 -5.47 -12.17 24.99
CA PRO A 238 -4.14 -12.13 25.58
C PRO A 238 -3.06 -12.65 24.62
N GLN A 239 -1.88 -11.99 24.64
CA GLN A 239 -0.73 -12.29 23.78
C GLN A 239 -0.99 -12.03 22.27
N GLY A 240 -2.05 -11.33 21.93
CA GLY A 240 -2.34 -10.94 20.56
C GLY A 240 -1.33 -9.93 19.99
N HIS A 241 -1.43 -9.63 18.70
CA HIS A 241 -0.52 -8.77 18.00
C HIS A 241 -1.26 -7.66 17.25
N ILE A 242 -0.81 -6.41 17.42
CA ILE A 242 -1.33 -5.24 16.71
C ILE A 242 -0.21 -4.63 15.87
N THR A 243 -0.52 -4.30 14.61
CA THR A 243 0.37 -3.51 13.76
C THR A 243 -0.34 -2.25 13.30
N PHE A 244 0.28 -1.08 13.56
CA PHE A 244 -0.17 0.23 13.12
C PHE A 244 0.61 0.69 11.89
N ILE A 245 -0.04 1.46 11.00
CA ILE A 245 0.62 2.18 9.89
C ILE A 245 0.47 3.70 10.00
N ASP A 246 -0.55 4.18 10.67
CA ASP A 246 -0.78 5.61 10.91
C ASP A 246 -0.17 6.05 12.25
N ASN A 247 -0.03 7.37 12.40
CA ASN A 247 0.37 7.96 13.66
C ASN A 247 -0.66 7.64 14.75
N PHE A 248 -0.14 7.34 15.92
CA PHE A 248 -0.91 6.91 17.05
C PHE A 248 -0.39 7.67 18.29
N ASP A 249 -1.21 8.52 18.85
CA ASP A 249 -0.87 9.41 19.96
C ASP A 249 -1.77 9.14 21.17
N GLU A 250 -1.90 7.86 21.54
CA GLU A 250 -2.65 7.44 22.72
C GLU A 250 -1.78 6.54 23.61
N SER A 251 -2.15 6.46 24.90
CA SER A 251 -1.45 5.58 25.85
C SER A 251 -1.64 4.11 25.46
N ILE A 252 -0.56 3.35 25.36
CA ILE A 252 -0.57 1.90 25.13
C ILE A 252 -0.75 1.07 26.42
N LEU A 253 -0.87 1.71 27.58
CA LEU A 253 -1.05 1.03 28.86
C LEU A 253 -2.20 0.02 28.91
N PRO A 254 -3.37 0.26 28.26
CA PRO A 254 -4.44 -0.73 28.24
C PRO A 254 -4.05 -2.10 27.67
N PHE A 255 -3.03 -2.17 26.82
CA PHE A 255 -2.55 -3.44 26.24
C PHE A 255 -1.66 -4.26 27.17
N LYS A 256 -1.09 -3.63 28.23
CA LYS A 256 -0.11 -4.26 29.12
C LYS A 256 -0.65 -5.50 29.82
N ALA A 257 -1.87 -5.44 30.35
CA ALA A 257 -2.46 -6.54 31.13
C ALA A 257 -2.63 -7.84 30.31
N LYS A 258 -2.79 -7.71 28.98
CA LYS A 258 -2.93 -8.84 28.04
C LYS A 258 -1.63 -9.22 27.35
N SER A 259 -0.49 -8.60 27.67
CA SER A 259 0.82 -8.83 27.04
C SER A 259 0.77 -8.70 25.50
N ILE A 260 0.05 -7.68 24.99
CA ILE A 260 -0.10 -7.47 23.56
C ILE A 260 1.22 -7.02 22.93
N THR A 261 1.59 -7.64 21.84
CA THR A 261 2.70 -7.17 21.00
C THR A 261 2.22 -6.04 20.09
N ILE A 262 2.97 -4.94 20.08
CA ILE A 262 2.70 -3.79 19.23
C ILE A 262 3.87 -3.59 18.27
N SER A 263 3.55 -3.38 17.00
CA SER A 263 4.53 -3.06 15.96
C SER A 263 4.02 -1.94 15.05
N TRP A 264 4.95 -1.28 14.36
CA TRP A 264 4.65 -0.35 13.28
C TRP A 264 5.06 -0.95 11.94
N GLU A 265 4.30 -0.61 10.91
CA GLU A 265 4.69 -0.86 9.54
C GLU A 265 4.83 0.46 8.78
N MET A 266 6.00 0.65 8.18
CA MET A 266 6.30 1.72 7.24
C MET A 266 7.07 1.12 6.07
N MET A 267 6.40 0.83 4.97
CA MET A 267 6.95 0.11 3.84
C MET A 267 8.18 0.78 3.20
N PHE A 268 8.41 2.06 3.48
CA PHE A 268 9.60 2.80 3.00
C PHE A 268 10.85 2.57 3.87
N THR A 269 10.74 1.90 5.02
CA THR A 269 11.87 1.70 5.94
C THR A 269 13.07 1.08 5.25
N ARG A 270 12.86 0.03 4.44
CA ARG A 270 13.92 -0.67 3.74
C ARG A 270 14.66 0.21 2.75
N SER A 271 13.95 0.97 1.93
CA SER A 271 14.55 1.89 0.96
C SER A 271 15.15 3.13 1.62
N LEU A 272 14.47 3.72 2.61
CA LEU A 272 14.90 4.96 3.28
C LEU A 272 16.20 4.77 4.08
N PHE A 273 16.33 3.64 4.77
CA PHE A 273 17.50 3.33 5.60
C PHE A 273 18.50 2.39 4.93
N GLN A 274 18.30 2.03 3.66
CA GLN A 274 19.17 1.11 2.90
C GLN A 274 19.51 -0.15 3.71
N THR A 275 18.47 -0.77 4.27
CA THR A 275 18.64 -1.93 5.15
C THR A 275 19.28 -3.11 4.43
N LYS A 276 19.95 -4.01 5.17
CA LYS A 276 20.63 -5.18 4.60
C LYS A 276 19.71 -6.12 3.82
N ASP A 277 18.41 -6.09 4.15
CA ASP A 277 17.34 -6.89 3.55
C ASP A 277 16.45 -6.08 2.59
N MET A 278 16.96 -4.99 2.03
CA MET A 278 16.20 -4.13 1.11
C MET A 278 15.62 -4.91 -0.07
N ASP A 279 16.34 -5.92 -0.57
CA ASP A 279 15.91 -6.82 -1.64
C ASP A 279 14.71 -7.74 -1.27
N ALA A 280 14.29 -7.75 0.01
CA ALA A 280 13.07 -8.43 0.40
C ALA A 280 11.84 -7.84 -0.33
N GLN A 281 11.85 -6.55 -0.70
CA GLN A 281 10.76 -5.96 -1.48
C GLN A 281 10.74 -6.49 -2.92
N HIS A 282 11.88 -6.68 -3.56
CA HIS A 282 11.96 -7.38 -4.84
C HIS A 282 11.39 -8.80 -4.75
N ARG A 283 11.78 -9.58 -3.73
CA ARG A 283 11.31 -10.96 -3.55
C ARG A 283 9.80 -11.03 -3.32
N LEU A 284 9.26 -10.19 -2.42
CA LEU A 284 7.82 -10.21 -2.14
C LEU A 284 6.99 -9.75 -3.35
N LEU A 285 7.44 -8.75 -4.11
CA LEU A 285 6.75 -8.33 -5.32
C LEU A 285 6.79 -9.41 -6.40
N SER A 286 7.91 -10.12 -6.52
CA SER A 286 8.03 -11.27 -7.42
C SER A 286 7.08 -12.40 -7.04
N GLU A 287 6.92 -12.68 -5.73
CA GLU A 287 5.95 -13.66 -5.24
C GLU A 287 4.50 -13.20 -5.49
N VAL A 288 4.19 -11.93 -5.23
CA VAL A 288 2.86 -11.34 -5.54
C VAL A 288 2.57 -11.48 -7.04
N SER A 289 3.55 -11.19 -7.90
CA SER A 289 3.42 -11.35 -9.35
C SER A 289 3.08 -12.79 -9.74
N ALA A 290 3.82 -13.75 -9.21
CA ALA A 290 3.58 -15.17 -9.45
C ALA A 290 2.19 -15.63 -8.96
N LEU A 291 1.77 -15.17 -7.79
CA LEU A 291 0.45 -15.48 -7.23
C LEU A 291 -0.71 -14.88 -8.06
N VAL A 292 -0.50 -13.70 -8.63
CA VAL A 292 -1.47 -13.08 -9.56
C VAL A 292 -1.55 -13.89 -10.85
N ASP A 293 -0.42 -14.24 -11.45
CA ASP A 293 -0.38 -15.02 -12.69
C ASP A 293 -0.97 -16.43 -12.50
N ALA A 294 -0.86 -16.97 -11.29
CA ALA A 294 -1.52 -18.24 -10.90
C ALA A 294 -3.02 -18.08 -10.56
N GLY A 295 -3.59 -16.88 -10.63
CA GLY A 295 -5.00 -16.61 -10.30
C GLY A 295 -5.34 -16.70 -8.80
N VAL A 296 -4.33 -16.77 -7.91
CA VAL A 296 -4.52 -16.79 -6.46
C VAL A 296 -4.88 -15.40 -5.94
N LEU A 297 -4.21 -14.39 -6.46
CA LEU A 297 -4.48 -12.98 -6.17
C LEU A 297 -5.05 -12.27 -7.41
N ARG A 298 -5.75 -11.16 -7.18
CA ARG A 298 -6.27 -10.29 -8.26
C ARG A 298 -5.94 -8.84 -7.98
N SER A 299 -5.91 -8.02 -9.02
CA SER A 299 -5.76 -6.58 -8.90
C SER A 299 -6.83 -5.97 -8.00
N THR A 300 -6.45 -4.92 -7.29
CA THR A 300 -7.34 -4.12 -6.43
C THR A 300 -7.79 -2.82 -7.09
N LEU A 301 -7.55 -2.66 -8.40
CA LEU A 301 -8.02 -1.54 -9.21
C LEU A 301 -9.56 -1.49 -9.21
N THR A 302 -10.12 -0.33 -8.87
CA THR A 302 -11.58 -0.07 -8.93
C THR A 302 -11.93 1.15 -9.76
N GLN A 303 -10.99 2.09 -9.92
CA GLN A 303 -11.21 3.31 -10.70
C GLN A 303 -9.98 3.63 -11.55
N ASN A 304 -10.17 3.82 -12.85
CA ASN A 304 -9.17 4.36 -13.76
C ASN A 304 -9.64 5.75 -14.20
N LEU A 305 -8.86 6.79 -13.89
CA LEU A 305 -9.19 8.18 -14.19
C LEU A 305 -8.55 8.68 -15.50
N GLY A 306 -8.02 7.77 -16.33
CA GLY A 306 -7.43 8.08 -17.62
C GLY A 306 -6.01 8.63 -17.51
N ARG A 307 -5.65 9.61 -18.38
CA ARG A 307 -4.27 10.08 -18.56
C ARG A 307 -3.64 10.64 -17.29
N ILE A 308 -2.34 10.40 -17.14
CA ILE A 308 -1.50 10.99 -16.11
C ILE A 308 -1.31 12.47 -16.45
N SER A 309 -2.04 13.34 -15.75
CA SER A 309 -2.03 14.78 -15.90
C SER A 309 -2.34 15.46 -14.57
N ALA A 310 -1.99 16.71 -14.41
CA ALA A 310 -2.32 17.48 -13.20
C ALA A 310 -3.83 17.47 -12.92
N GLU A 311 -4.66 17.63 -13.96
CA GLU A 311 -6.13 17.62 -13.83
C GLU A 311 -6.63 16.30 -13.22
N ASN A 312 -6.21 15.17 -13.78
CA ASN A 312 -6.69 13.87 -13.33
C ASN A 312 -6.07 13.45 -11.98
N LEU A 313 -4.81 13.84 -11.70
CA LEU A 313 -4.22 13.65 -10.37
C LEU A 313 -4.93 14.46 -9.29
N ARG A 314 -5.37 15.70 -9.59
CA ARG A 314 -6.23 16.48 -8.66
C ARG A 314 -7.52 15.73 -8.32
N LYS A 315 -8.18 15.14 -9.34
CA LYS A 315 -9.39 14.32 -9.13
C LYS A 315 -9.09 13.08 -8.28
N ALA A 316 -7.97 12.39 -8.56
CA ALA A 316 -7.55 11.21 -7.81
C ALA A 316 -7.25 11.54 -6.34
N HIS A 317 -6.48 12.62 -6.08
CA HIS A 317 -6.19 13.08 -4.72
C HIS A 317 -7.47 13.46 -3.97
N ALA A 318 -8.37 14.24 -4.59
CA ALA A 318 -9.65 14.61 -3.99
C ALA A 318 -10.52 13.37 -3.68
N ALA A 319 -10.53 12.37 -4.57
CA ALA A 319 -11.24 11.12 -4.33
C ALA A 319 -10.68 10.37 -3.11
N ILE A 320 -9.35 10.24 -2.99
CA ILE A 320 -8.71 9.61 -1.81
C ILE A 320 -9.03 10.39 -0.53
N GLU A 321 -8.93 11.72 -0.55
CA GLU A 321 -9.21 12.59 0.60
C GLU A 321 -10.67 12.54 1.05
N SER A 322 -11.58 12.21 0.14
CA SER A 322 -13.00 12.03 0.50
C SER A 322 -13.26 10.84 1.45
N GLY A 323 -12.32 9.91 1.59
CA GLY A 323 -12.47 8.67 2.36
C GLY A 323 -13.50 7.69 1.80
N ARG A 324 -14.04 7.92 0.61
CA ARG A 324 -15.11 7.09 0.01
C ARG A 324 -14.62 6.04 -0.98
N VAL A 325 -13.36 6.15 -1.40
CA VAL A 325 -12.76 5.19 -2.33
C VAL A 325 -12.59 3.83 -1.67
N PHE A 326 -12.90 2.77 -2.39
CA PHE A 326 -12.50 1.41 -2.05
C PHE A 326 -11.58 0.87 -3.14
N GLY A 327 -10.74 -0.11 -2.81
CA GLY A 327 -9.69 -0.56 -3.72
C GLY A 327 -8.67 0.54 -4.06
N LYS A 328 -8.28 0.65 -5.32
CA LYS A 328 -7.25 1.58 -5.81
C LYS A 328 -7.72 2.43 -6.98
N VAL A 329 -7.21 3.66 -7.01
CA VAL A 329 -7.39 4.63 -8.09
C VAL A 329 -6.11 4.70 -8.91
N VAL A 330 -6.22 4.57 -10.22
CA VAL A 330 -5.10 4.50 -11.17
C VAL A 330 -5.27 5.55 -12.26
N LEU A 331 -4.13 5.99 -12.81
CA LEU A 331 -4.03 6.76 -14.05
C LEU A 331 -3.04 6.07 -14.99
N GLU A 332 -3.26 6.17 -16.32
CA GLU A 332 -2.39 5.51 -17.31
C GLU A 332 -2.17 6.37 -18.57
N GLY A 333 -0.91 6.31 -19.08
CA GLY A 333 -0.47 7.11 -20.23
C GLY A 333 -0.25 8.59 -19.91
N PHE A 334 0.72 9.21 -20.61
CA PHE A 334 1.02 10.65 -20.54
C PHE A 334 0.48 11.41 -21.74
#